data_9dfa6e3db0771720fbc8cab97fb29f8c
#
_entry.id   9dfa6e3db0771720fbc8cab97fb29f8c
#
_cell.length_a   1.000
_cell.length_b   1.000
_cell.length_c   1.000
_cell.angle_alpha   90.00
_cell.angle_beta   90.00
_cell.angle_gamma   90.00
#
_symmetry.space_group_name_H-M   'P 1'
#
loop_
_entity.id
_entity.type
_entity.pdbx_description
1 polymer ?
#
loop_
_entity_poly.entity_id
_entity_poly.type
_entity_poly.pdbx_seq_one_letter_code
_entity_poly.pdbx_strand_id
1 'polypeptide(L)'
;MTGWRIRDFHADDLDGILQLWQEITAAKTEPVYGLSEVMASCQKDHAVVALHGDEVVGAAVGRAAHAQGWIVFLATRQSWQSQGIGTAMLAALEARMAPHGITKLSALMPETASRVDAFLNRGFEVKQQLRYFERHLPVQREGLRALSELGGRVLPRDLWAGVGGMRKEKELLERRLVMPLAKPDMADRYGVVPPKAVVLFGPPGTGKTTFAKAIASRLEWPFVEVFPSRLAGDPQGLAGALRETFLKISELEHAVVFIDEVEEIAAQRGGEPPSPLQGVTNELLKIIPAFREQPGRLLVCATNFIRALDSALLRHGRFDYVIPIGLPDHAARQAIWEGYIPKPFADSVDLPTLVEASGGFSPADIEYAARRASQQALERALFDDSSDTEPTGPGTDDYLAAIRSTRTTVSAQVAAEFLEDIERLARL
;
A
#
# COMPACT_ATOMS: atom_id res chain seq x y z
N MET A 1 -1.07 45.10 28.64
CA MET A 1 -0.71 44.43 27.40
C MET A 1 -0.56 42.96 27.75
N THR A 2 -1.40 42.11 27.14
CA THR A 2 -1.29 40.65 27.32
C THR A 2 0.03 40.23 26.76
N GLY A 3 0.94 39.83 27.63
CA GLY A 3 2.36 39.54 27.27
C GLY A 3 2.56 38.25 26.48
N TRP A 4 1.53 37.67 25.83
CA TRP A 4 1.62 36.44 25.04
C TRP A 4 1.12 36.65 23.61
N ARG A 5 1.62 35.80 22.69
CA ARG A 5 1.21 35.77 21.27
C ARG A 5 0.98 34.33 20.81
N ILE A 6 0.10 34.12 19.81
CA ILE A 6 -0.13 32.81 19.19
C ILE A 6 0.51 32.81 17.80
N ARG A 7 1.15 31.72 17.47
CA ARG A 7 1.61 31.41 16.10
C ARG A 7 1.48 29.94 15.76
N ASP A 8 1.72 29.63 14.52
CA ASP A 8 1.84 28.27 14.06
C ASP A 8 3.01 27.56 14.75
N PHE A 9 2.84 26.27 14.99
CA PHE A 9 3.88 25.39 15.53
C PHE A 9 5.10 25.34 14.63
N HIS A 10 6.27 25.29 15.22
CA HIS A 10 7.57 25.03 14.58
C HIS A 10 8.26 23.87 15.28
N ALA A 11 9.17 23.15 14.57
CA ALA A 11 9.85 21.99 15.14
C ALA A 11 10.61 22.28 16.45
N ASP A 12 11.11 23.52 16.62
CA ASP A 12 11.81 23.97 17.82
C ASP A 12 10.90 24.08 19.06
N ASP A 13 9.57 24.04 18.87
CA ASP A 13 8.61 24.09 19.98
C ASP A 13 8.38 22.74 20.65
N LEU A 14 8.91 21.65 20.10
CA LEU A 14 8.68 20.29 20.59
C LEU A 14 9.07 20.14 22.08
N ASP A 15 10.18 20.70 22.49
CA ASP A 15 10.63 20.67 23.89
C ASP A 15 9.65 21.39 24.82
N GLY A 16 9.12 22.54 24.40
CA GLY A 16 8.11 23.28 25.13
C GLY A 16 6.78 22.49 25.27
N ILE A 17 6.34 21.80 24.22
CA ILE A 17 5.16 20.93 24.27
C ILE A 17 5.39 19.72 25.18
N LEU A 18 6.60 19.13 25.16
CA LEU A 18 6.97 18.06 26.08
C LEU A 18 6.88 18.49 27.55
N GLN A 19 7.37 19.69 27.87
CA GLN A 19 7.25 20.25 29.22
C GLN A 19 5.80 20.46 29.63
N LEU A 20 4.94 21.03 28.74
CA LEU A 20 3.51 21.16 28.99
C LEU A 20 2.84 19.81 29.26
N TRP A 21 3.22 18.79 28.50
CA TRP A 21 2.73 17.43 28.72
C TRP A 21 3.10 16.89 30.09
N GLN A 22 4.37 17.06 30.49
CA GLN A 22 4.84 16.62 31.81
C GLN A 22 4.11 17.33 32.96
N GLU A 23 3.84 18.64 32.83
CA GLU A 23 3.09 19.41 33.83
C GLU A 23 1.66 18.86 34.01
N ILE A 24 0.96 18.51 32.91
CA ILE A 24 -0.40 17.95 32.96
C ILE A 24 -0.38 16.56 33.62
N THR A 25 0.57 15.72 33.23
CA THR A 25 0.65 14.34 33.74
C THR A 25 1.03 14.30 35.22
N ALA A 26 1.85 15.23 35.66
CA ALA A 26 2.21 15.38 37.10
C ALA A 26 0.96 15.80 37.94
N ALA A 27 -0.02 16.45 37.35
CA ALA A 27 -1.27 16.83 38.00
C ALA A 27 -2.31 15.69 38.15
N LYS A 28 -1.90 14.43 37.90
CA LYS A 28 -2.74 13.21 37.96
C LYS A 28 -3.94 13.18 37.00
N THR A 29 -3.90 13.97 35.94
CA THR A 29 -4.88 13.90 34.86
C THR A 29 -4.29 13.04 33.75
N GLU A 30 -4.80 11.84 33.56
CA GLU A 30 -4.36 10.97 32.48
C GLU A 30 -4.96 11.48 31.15
N PRO A 31 -4.12 11.94 30.19
CA PRO A 31 -4.62 12.43 28.92
C PRO A 31 -5.21 11.28 28.07
N VAL A 32 -6.26 11.54 27.31
CA VAL A 32 -6.89 10.56 26.41
C VAL A 32 -5.94 10.13 25.29
N TYR A 33 -5.09 11.04 24.82
CA TYR A 33 -4.12 10.76 23.76
C TYR A 33 -2.71 10.65 24.34
N GLY A 34 -1.93 9.66 23.92
CA GLY A 34 -0.56 9.45 24.38
C GLY A 34 0.42 10.50 23.87
N LEU A 35 1.54 10.72 24.58
CA LEU A 35 2.56 11.70 24.20
C LEU A 35 3.06 11.49 22.75
N SER A 36 3.37 10.25 22.39
CA SER A 36 3.83 9.91 21.03
C SER A 36 2.82 10.28 19.95
N GLU A 37 1.54 10.23 20.27
CA GLU A 37 0.44 10.57 19.38
C GLU A 37 0.32 12.09 19.21
N VAL A 38 0.40 12.84 20.32
CA VAL A 38 0.42 14.31 20.28
C VAL A 38 1.62 14.83 19.49
N MET A 39 2.82 14.29 19.76
CA MET A 39 4.05 14.69 19.04
C MET A 39 3.98 14.40 17.54
N ALA A 40 3.44 13.24 17.16
CA ALA A 40 3.23 12.91 15.75
C ALA A 40 2.22 13.85 15.07
N SER A 41 1.17 14.26 15.79
CA SER A 41 0.17 15.21 15.27
C SER A 41 0.73 16.64 15.17
N CYS A 42 1.61 17.07 16.05
CA CYS A 42 2.29 18.36 15.90
C CYS A 42 3.04 18.47 14.56
N GLN A 43 3.65 17.38 14.10
CA GLN A 43 4.45 17.36 12.88
C GLN A 43 3.65 17.12 11.59
N LYS A 44 2.52 16.38 11.68
CA LYS A 44 1.76 15.92 10.51
C LYS A 44 0.44 16.62 10.27
N ASP A 45 -0.13 17.18 11.34
CA ASP A 45 -1.48 17.73 11.33
C ASP A 45 -1.46 19.26 11.60
N HIS A 46 -2.37 19.77 12.41
CA HIS A 46 -2.51 21.18 12.70
C HIS A 46 -2.11 21.46 14.15
N ALA A 47 -1.17 22.36 14.35
CA ALA A 47 -0.74 22.75 15.69
C ALA A 47 -0.45 24.26 15.77
N VAL A 48 -0.81 24.85 16.91
CA VAL A 48 -0.51 26.23 17.27
C VAL A 48 0.08 26.30 18.68
N VAL A 49 0.94 27.27 18.90
CA VAL A 49 1.59 27.52 20.20
C VAL A 49 1.33 28.94 20.68
N ALA A 50 1.20 29.10 21.99
CA ALA A 50 1.19 30.39 22.66
C ALA A 50 2.57 30.63 23.29
N LEU A 51 3.15 31.78 23.02
CA LEU A 51 4.49 32.17 23.46
C LEU A 51 4.45 33.41 24.37
N HIS A 52 5.31 33.39 25.38
CA HIS A 52 5.71 34.61 26.12
C HIS A 52 7.22 34.82 25.91
N GLY A 53 7.57 35.88 25.19
CA GLY A 53 8.95 35.96 24.66
C GLY A 53 9.21 34.80 23.71
N ASP A 54 10.19 33.97 24.05
CA ASP A 54 10.53 32.74 23.30
C ASP A 54 10.08 31.46 24.01
N GLU A 55 9.42 31.59 25.16
CA GLU A 55 8.96 30.44 25.95
C GLU A 55 7.55 29.98 25.51
N VAL A 56 7.38 28.67 25.31
CA VAL A 56 6.06 28.06 25.04
C VAL A 56 5.26 28.00 26.34
N VAL A 57 4.18 28.79 26.41
CA VAL A 57 3.29 28.85 27.57
C VAL A 57 1.95 28.12 27.35
N GLY A 58 1.70 27.68 26.12
CA GLY A 58 0.55 26.86 25.77
C GLY A 58 0.66 26.25 24.39
N ALA A 59 -0.09 25.17 24.14
CA ALA A 59 -0.16 24.53 22.84
C ALA A 59 -1.56 23.93 22.61
N ALA A 60 -1.99 23.96 21.35
CA ALA A 60 -3.20 23.28 20.87
C ALA A 60 -2.89 22.51 19.59
N VAL A 61 -3.32 21.24 19.54
CA VAL A 61 -3.06 20.33 18.42
C VAL A 61 -4.38 19.69 17.99
N GLY A 62 -4.62 19.63 16.69
CA GLY A 62 -5.83 19.06 16.12
C GLY A 62 -5.56 18.28 14.85
N ARG A 63 -6.39 17.28 14.60
CA ARG A 63 -6.40 16.44 13.39
C ARG A 63 -7.65 16.71 12.58
N ALA A 64 -7.51 16.74 11.27
CA ALA A 64 -8.62 16.83 10.33
C ALA A 64 -8.75 15.53 9.54
N ALA A 65 -9.95 14.95 9.51
CA ALA A 65 -10.27 13.79 8.68
C ALA A 65 -11.66 13.99 8.06
N HIS A 66 -11.69 14.17 6.75
CA HIS A 66 -12.92 14.52 6.01
C HIS A 66 -13.59 15.79 6.58
N ALA A 67 -14.88 15.72 6.93
CA ALA A 67 -15.63 16.83 7.52
C ALA A 67 -15.52 16.94 9.06
N GLN A 68 -14.75 16.06 9.71
CA GLN A 68 -14.61 15.96 11.16
C GLN A 68 -13.20 16.38 11.60
N GLY A 69 -13.12 17.32 12.54
CA GLY A 69 -11.90 17.67 13.26
C GLY A 69 -11.90 17.11 14.68
N TRP A 70 -10.71 16.76 15.17
CA TRP A 70 -10.48 16.30 16.54
C TRP A 70 -9.39 17.13 17.20
N ILE A 71 -9.65 17.68 18.38
CA ILE A 71 -8.63 18.30 19.21
C ILE A 71 -7.98 17.18 20.02
N VAL A 72 -6.68 16.94 19.78
CA VAL A 72 -5.91 15.87 20.43
C VAL A 72 -5.09 16.36 21.62
N PHE A 73 -4.82 17.67 21.68
CA PHE A 73 -4.12 18.29 22.80
C PHE A 73 -4.51 19.75 22.96
N LEU A 74 -4.72 20.18 24.19
CA LEU A 74 -4.88 21.57 24.57
C LEU A 74 -4.32 21.77 25.97
N ALA A 75 -3.25 22.53 26.09
CA ALA A 75 -2.60 22.80 27.35
C ALA A 75 -2.14 24.24 27.50
N THR A 76 -2.11 24.71 28.73
CA THR A 76 -1.54 26.00 29.12
C THR A 76 -0.80 25.82 30.43
N ARG A 77 0.42 26.37 30.55
CA ARG A 77 1.21 26.33 31.78
C ARG A 77 0.39 26.86 32.97
N GLN A 78 0.60 26.28 34.13
CA GLN A 78 -0.17 26.62 35.33
C GLN A 78 -0.13 28.09 35.69
N SER A 79 1.03 28.74 35.56
CA SER A 79 1.24 30.16 35.80
C SER A 79 0.51 31.09 34.81
N TRP A 80 0.08 30.58 33.66
CA TRP A 80 -0.54 31.32 32.56
C TRP A 80 -2.03 30.99 32.36
N GLN A 81 -2.62 30.28 33.30
CA GLN A 81 -4.02 29.90 33.24
C GLN A 81 -4.97 31.09 33.54
N SER A 82 -6.22 30.92 33.12
CA SER A 82 -7.28 31.95 33.29
C SER A 82 -7.01 33.34 32.64
N GLN A 83 -6.05 33.37 31.69
CA GLN A 83 -5.71 34.56 30.91
C GLN A 83 -6.26 34.53 29.48
N GLY A 84 -7.21 33.61 29.17
CA GLY A 84 -7.84 33.52 27.86
C GLY A 84 -6.99 32.79 26.79
N ILE A 85 -5.77 32.31 27.13
CA ILE A 85 -4.84 31.67 26.18
C ILE A 85 -5.48 30.43 25.54
N GLY A 86 -6.11 29.55 26.33
CA GLY A 86 -6.76 28.35 25.80
C GLY A 86 -7.85 28.64 24.76
N THR A 87 -8.70 29.62 25.05
CA THR A 87 -9.77 30.08 24.13
C THR A 87 -9.17 30.64 22.84
N ALA A 88 -8.11 31.44 22.96
CA ALA A 88 -7.43 32.02 21.80
C ALA A 88 -6.71 31.00 20.94
N MET A 89 -6.06 29.99 21.57
CA MET A 89 -5.43 28.88 20.85
C MET A 89 -6.47 28.03 20.10
N LEU A 90 -7.64 27.76 20.71
CA LEU A 90 -8.74 27.05 20.04
C LEU A 90 -9.22 27.84 18.82
N ALA A 91 -9.38 29.17 18.94
CA ALA A 91 -9.78 30.01 17.81
C ALA A 91 -8.75 29.96 16.67
N ALA A 92 -7.46 30.02 16.98
CA ALA A 92 -6.39 29.94 16.00
C ALA A 92 -6.34 28.55 15.33
N LEU A 93 -6.52 27.47 16.10
CA LEU A 93 -6.57 26.12 15.59
C LEU A 93 -7.79 25.90 14.67
N GLU A 94 -8.97 26.36 15.06
CA GLU A 94 -10.19 26.36 14.22
C GLU A 94 -9.97 27.07 12.89
N ALA A 95 -9.41 28.28 12.93
CA ALA A 95 -9.12 29.05 11.72
C ALA A 95 -8.14 28.33 10.78
N ARG A 96 -7.17 27.60 11.34
CA ARG A 96 -6.22 26.80 10.58
C ARG A 96 -6.85 25.54 9.97
N MET A 97 -7.80 24.93 10.66
CA MET A 97 -8.48 23.71 10.22
C MET A 97 -9.66 23.97 9.27
N ALA A 98 -10.29 25.14 9.34
CA ALA A 98 -11.46 25.49 8.54
C ALA A 98 -11.27 25.33 7.01
N PRO A 99 -10.13 25.69 6.39
CA PRO A 99 -9.92 25.49 4.94
C PRO A 99 -9.97 24.03 4.48
N HIS A 100 -9.86 23.06 5.41
CA HIS A 100 -9.94 21.63 5.10
C HIS A 100 -11.38 21.10 5.05
N GLY A 101 -12.39 21.94 5.01
CA GLY A 101 -13.80 21.56 4.87
C GLY A 101 -14.41 20.93 6.12
N ILE A 102 -13.87 21.23 7.30
CA ILE A 102 -14.37 20.70 8.58
C ILE A 102 -15.72 21.36 8.91
N THR A 103 -16.73 20.53 9.14
CA THR A 103 -18.07 20.97 9.57
C THR A 103 -18.33 20.69 11.05
N LYS A 104 -17.50 19.88 11.68
CA LYS A 104 -17.62 19.49 13.09
C LYS A 104 -16.26 19.38 13.74
N LEU A 105 -16.12 19.96 14.93
CA LEU A 105 -14.92 19.86 15.76
C LEU A 105 -15.27 19.20 17.08
N SER A 106 -14.49 18.22 17.50
CA SER A 106 -14.73 17.45 18.73
C SER A 106 -13.45 17.34 19.57
N ALA A 107 -13.61 17.19 20.87
CA ALA A 107 -12.54 16.88 21.80
C ALA A 107 -12.98 15.76 22.74
N LEU A 108 -12.05 14.92 23.16
CA LEU A 108 -12.24 13.95 24.25
C LEU A 108 -11.40 14.40 25.43
N MET A 109 -12.03 14.44 26.59
CA MET A 109 -11.40 14.83 27.83
C MET A 109 -11.83 13.88 28.96
N PRO A 110 -10.94 13.58 29.92
CA PRO A 110 -11.34 12.86 31.12
C PRO A 110 -12.43 13.64 31.88
N GLU A 111 -13.37 12.95 32.50
CA GLU A 111 -14.43 13.58 33.31
C GLU A 111 -13.83 14.36 34.51
N THR A 112 -12.67 13.93 34.98
CA THR A 112 -11.91 14.61 36.06
C THR A 112 -11.25 15.91 35.61
N ALA A 113 -11.23 16.22 34.31
CA ALA A 113 -10.65 17.45 33.79
C ALA A 113 -11.54 18.63 34.17
N SER A 114 -11.10 19.45 35.12
CA SER A 114 -11.83 20.60 35.65
C SER A 114 -11.83 21.84 34.75
N ARG A 115 -11.19 21.78 33.57
CA ARG A 115 -10.91 22.97 32.73
C ARG A 115 -11.51 22.89 31.35
N VAL A 116 -12.81 22.89 31.29
CA VAL A 116 -13.58 22.89 30.04
C VAL A 116 -13.95 24.29 29.54
N ASP A 117 -13.65 25.35 30.31
CA ASP A 117 -14.07 26.71 30.01
C ASP A 117 -13.61 27.22 28.65
N ALA A 118 -12.41 26.87 28.22
CA ALA A 118 -11.89 27.25 26.90
C ALA A 118 -12.79 26.70 25.77
N PHE A 119 -13.30 25.50 25.91
CA PHE A 119 -14.21 24.86 24.96
C PHE A 119 -15.60 25.48 25.02
N LEU A 120 -16.17 25.65 26.23
CA LEU A 120 -17.48 26.25 26.41
C LEU A 120 -17.53 27.71 25.87
N ASN A 121 -16.48 28.47 26.11
CA ASN A 121 -16.34 29.84 25.58
C ASN A 121 -16.23 29.90 24.04
N ARG A 122 -15.93 28.76 23.40
CA ARG A 122 -15.90 28.61 21.92
C ARG A 122 -17.14 27.91 21.37
N GLY A 123 -18.18 27.72 22.19
CA GLY A 123 -19.45 27.12 21.76
C GLY A 123 -19.47 25.61 21.65
N PHE A 124 -18.50 24.92 22.24
CA PHE A 124 -18.58 23.46 22.34
C PHE A 124 -19.67 23.05 23.34
N GLU A 125 -20.39 21.99 23.02
CA GLU A 125 -21.40 21.39 23.87
C GLU A 125 -20.86 20.10 24.50
N VAL A 126 -21.09 19.97 25.83
CA VAL A 126 -20.74 18.71 26.54
C VAL A 126 -21.79 17.65 26.26
N LYS A 127 -21.38 16.52 25.72
CA LYS A 127 -22.24 15.34 25.49
C LYS A 127 -22.10 14.34 26.62
N GLN A 128 -23.12 14.22 27.47
CA GLN A 128 -23.06 13.41 28.70
C GLN A 128 -23.35 11.91 28.52
N GLN A 129 -23.84 11.49 27.34
CA GLN A 129 -24.29 10.09 27.12
C GLN A 129 -23.39 9.33 26.15
N LEU A 130 -22.12 9.65 26.09
CA LEU A 130 -21.14 8.96 25.27
C LEU A 130 -20.37 7.94 26.09
N ARG A 131 -20.13 6.76 25.50
CA ARG A 131 -19.19 5.78 26.03
C ARG A 131 -17.95 5.81 25.13
N TYR A 132 -16.79 5.89 25.74
CA TYR A 132 -15.51 5.76 25.07
C TYR A 132 -15.01 4.32 25.23
N PHE A 133 -14.63 3.68 24.11
CA PHE A 133 -14.06 2.35 24.11
C PHE A 133 -12.66 2.44 23.56
N GLU A 134 -11.68 1.97 24.32
CA GLU A 134 -10.29 1.92 23.92
C GLU A 134 -9.77 0.49 23.99
N ARG A 135 -8.96 0.12 23.01
CA ARG A 135 -8.22 -1.12 23.00
C ARG A 135 -6.80 -0.83 22.55
N HIS A 136 -5.84 -1.07 23.41
CA HIS A 136 -4.44 -1.04 23.02
C HIS A 136 -4.16 -2.26 22.14
N LEU A 137 -3.84 -2.02 20.88
CA LEU A 137 -3.33 -3.05 20.00
C LEU A 137 -1.84 -3.18 20.30
N PRO A 138 -1.31 -4.38 20.55
CA PRO A 138 0.12 -4.59 20.64
C PRO A 138 0.72 -4.25 19.28
N VAL A 139 1.19 -3.03 19.12
CA VAL A 139 1.97 -2.64 17.96
C VAL A 139 3.31 -3.33 18.14
N GLN A 140 3.58 -4.35 17.35
CA GLN A 140 4.92 -4.92 17.24
C GLN A 140 5.81 -3.87 16.58
N ARG A 141 6.38 -2.97 17.39
CA ARG A 141 7.32 -1.92 16.91
C ARG A 141 8.48 -2.54 16.14
N GLU A 142 8.91 -3.73 16.53
CA GLU A 142 9.94 -4.52 15.85
C GLU A 142 9.48 -4.94 14.46
N GLY A 143 8.28 -5.47 14.31
CA GLY A 143 7.74 -5.85 13.01
C GLY A 143 7.55 -4.68 12.06
N LEU A 144 7.11 -3.50 12.53
CA LEU A 144 7.01 -2.30 11.70
C LEU A 144 8.38 -1.76 11.30
N ARG A 145 9.37 -1.86 12.17
CA ARG A 145 10.74 -1.48 11.86
C ARG A 145 11.35 -2.43 10.83
N ALA A 146 11.25 -3.73 11.05
CA ALA A 146 11.69 -4.75 10.10
C ALA A 146 11.01 -4.59 8.75
N LEU A 147 9.69 -4.33 8.72
CA LEU A 147 8.95 -4.06 7.49
C LEU A 147 9.47 -2.83 6.75
N SER A 148 9.75 -1.74 7.47
CA SER A 148 10.29 -0.50 6.87
C SER A 148 11.71 -0.69 6.33
N GLU A 149 12.58 -1.41 7.05
CA GLU A 149 13.95 -1.72 6.64
C GLU A 149 13.97 -2.61 5.37
N LEU A 150 12.97 -3.48 5.22
CA LEU A 150 12.77 -4.32 4.04
C LEU A 150 12.08 -3.58 2.87
N GLY A 151 11.70 -2.31 3.05
CA GLY A 151 10.91 -1.58 2.06
C GLY A 151 9.50 -2.16 1.86
N GLY A 152 9.03 -2.91 2.84
CA GLY A 152 7.71 -3.52 2.82
C GLY A 152 6.59 -2.51 3.07
N ARG A 153 5.40 -2.82 2.60
CA ARG A 153 4.22 -1.95 2.70
C ARG A 153 2.93 -2.73 2.85
N VAL A 154 1.96 -2.13 3.52
CA VAL A 154 0.58 -2.62 3.52
C VAL A 154 -0.12 -2.05 2.29
N LEU A 155 -0.80 -2.91 1.54
CA LEU A 155 -1.48 -2.54 0.31
C LEU A 155 -2.94 -2.18 0.55
N PRO A 156 -3.58 -1.35 -0.33
CA PRO A 156 -5.01 -1.11 -0.29
C PRO A 156 -5.82 -2.41 -0.37
N ARG A 157 -7.00 -2.45 0.28
CA ARG A 157 -7.83 -3.68 0.40
C ARG A 157 -8.58 -4.08 -0.85
N ASP A 158 -8.63 -3.23 -1.84
CA ASP A 158 -9.45 -3.37 -3.06
C ASP A 158 -8.70 -3.89 -4.29
N LEU A 159 -7.38 -4.13 -4.17
CA LEU A 159 -6.59 -4.56 -5.33
C LEU A 159 -7.05 -5.89 -5.92
N TRP A 160 -7.57 -6.80 -5.09
CA TRP A 160 -8.11 -8.07 -5.58
C TRP A 160 -9.32 -7.88 -6.49
N ALA A 161 -10.19 -6.94 -6.19
CA ALA A 161 -11.33 -6.58 -7.03
C ALA A 161 -10.88 -5.88 -8.32
N GLY A 162 -9.80 -5.09 -8.25
CA GLY A 162 -9.24 -4.36 -9.39
C GLY A 162 -8.54 -5.22 -10.45
N VAL A 163 -8.18 -6.48 -10.13
CA VAL A 163 -7.69 -7.42 -11.16
C VAL A 163 -8.85 -7.85 -12.03
N GLY A 164 -8.92 -7.32 -13.25
CA GLY A 164 -9.97 -7.62 -14.21
C GLY A 164 -9.89 -9.05 -14.75
N GLY A 165 -11.05 -9.67 -15.01
CA GLY A 165 -11.15 -11.00 -15.62
C GLY A 165 -10.49 -12.13 -14.81
N MET A 166 -9.89 -13.10 -15.52
CA MET A 166 -9.21 -14.26 -14.94
C MET A 166 -10.03 -14.96 -13.85
N ARG A 167 -11.35 -15.11 -14.10
CA ARG A 167 -12.30 -15.59 -13.09
C ARG A 167 -11.95 -16.97 -12.57
N LYS A 168 -11.54 -17.86 -13.45
CA LYS A 168 -11.18 -19.25 -13.10
C LYS A 168 -9.92 -19.28 -12.21
N GLU A 169 -8.91 -18.53 -12.59
CA GLU A 169 -7.65 -18.43 -11.86
C GLU A 169 -7.88 -17.77 -10.49
N LYS A 170 -8.66 -16.67 -10.45
CA LYS A 170 -9.02 -15.99 -9.20
C LYS A 170 -9.83 -16.90 -8.27
N GLU A 171 -10.84 -17.59 -8.77
CA GLU A 171 -11.65 -18.51 -7.98
C GLU A 171 -10.81 -19.65 -7.41
N LEU A 172 -9.94 -20.21 -8.22
CA LEU A 172 -9.04 -21.28 -7.81
C LEU A 172 -8.04 -20.81 -6.75
N LEU A 173 -7.44 -19.65 -6.94
CA LEU A 173 -6.53 -19.05 -5.97
C LEU A 173 -7.25 -18.66 -4.67
N GLU A 174 -8.45 -18.09 -4.77
CA GLU A 174 -9.26 -17.80 -3.58
C GLU A 174 -9.51 -19.06 -2.76
N ARG A 175 -9.90 -20.17 -3.40
CA ARG A 175 -10.23 -21.42 -2.71
C ARG A 175 -9.00 -22.16 -2.19
N ARG A 176 -7.92 -22.23 -2.98
CA ARG A 176 -6.77 -23.11 -2.68
C ARG A 176 -5.59 -22.39 -2.01
N LEU A 177 -5.48 -21.09 -2.19
CA LEU A 177 -4.38 -20.30 -1.64
C LEU A 177 -4.87 -19.37 -0.54
N VAL A 178 -5.77 -18.44 -0.88
CA VAL A 178 -6.16 -17.35 0.02
C VAL A 178 -6.95 -17.86 1.21
N MET A 179 -8.00 -18.66 0.99
CA MET A 179 -8.88 -19.14 2.06
C MET A 179 -8.15 -19.99 3.10
N PRO A 180 -7.27 -20.97 2.73
CA PRO A 180 -6.51 -21.72 3.71
C PRO A 180 -5.53 -20.86 4.52
N LEU A 181 -4.92 -19.85 3.90
CA LEU A 181 -4.02 -18.92 4.60
C LEU A 181 -4.77 -17.94 5.50
N ALA A 182 -5.94 -17.46 5.08
CA ALA A 182 -6.77 -16.52 5.84
C ALA A 182 -7.50 -17.20 7.02
N LYS A 183 -7.71 -18.52 6.97
CA LYS A 183 -8.43 -19.30 7.98
C LYS A 183 -7.64 -20.55 8.39
N PRO A 184 -6.45 -20.40 9.01
CA PRO A 184 -5.56 -21.50 9.32
C PRO A 184 -6.20 -22.52 10.24
N ASP A 185 -6.96 -22.11 11.27
CA ASP A 185 -7.64 -23.01 12.21
C ASP A 185 -8.64 -23.94 11.50
N MET A 186 -9.33 -23.43 10.47
CA MET A 186 -10.23 -24.25 9.67
C MET A 186 -9.44 -25.20 8.76
N ALA A 187 -8.39 -24.73 8.13
CA ALA A 187 -7.53 -25.56 7.29
C ALA A 187 -6.99 -26.76 8.08
N ASP A 188 -6.46 -26.52 9.29
CA ASP A 188 -5.96 -27.56 10.19
C ASP A 188 -7.02 -28.57 10.57
N ARG A 189 -8.23 -28.11 10.89
CA ARG A 189 -9.36 -29.01 11.23
C ARG A 189 -9.73 -29.97 10.10
N TYR A 190 -9.51 -29.57 8.85
CA TYR A 190 -9.76 -30.40 7.67
C TYR A 190 -8.51 -31.10 7.13
N GLY A 191 -7.36 -30.97 7.83
CA GLY A 191 -6.08 -31.54 7.40
C GLY A 191 -5.51 -30.88 6.14
N VAL A 192 -5.91 -29.65 5.82
CA VAL A 192 -5.43 -28.89 4.68
C VAL A 192 -4.18 -28.11 5.08
N VAL A 193 -3.06 -28.41 4.43
CA VAL A 193 -1.82 -27.65 4.58
C VAL A 193 -1.86 -26.46 3.61
N PRO A 194 -1.91 -25.20 4.11
CA PRO A 194 -1.91 -24.04 3.24
C PRO A 194 -0.62 -23.97 2.39
N PRO A 195 -0.73 -23.62 1.10
CA PRO A 195 0.46 -23.43 0.28
C PRO A 195 1.25 -22.20 0.78
N LYS A 196 2.58 -22.32 0.81
CA LYS A 196 3.48 -21.29 1.35
C LYS A 196 4.49 -20.76 0.35
N ALA A 197 4.60 -21.40 -0.81
CA ALA A 197 5.45 -20.96 -1.90
C ALA A 197 4.77 -21.23 -3.25
N VAL A 198 4.64 -20.20 -4.07
CA VAL A 198 4.02 -20.30 -5.39
C VAL A 198 4.87 -19.58 -6.43
N VAL A 199 4.81 -20.04 -7.67
CA VAL A 199 5.42 -19.35 -8.81
C VAL A 199 4.35 -18.97 -9.82
N LEU A 200 4.34 -17.70 -10.21
CA LEU A 200 3.53 -17.15 -11.29
C LEU A 200 4.38 -17.13 -12.55
N PHE A 201 3.93 -17.74 -13.63
CA PHE A 201 4.65 -17.76 -14.88
C PHE A 201 3.78 -17.31 -16.06
N GLY A 202 4.38 -16.72 -17.06
CA GLY A 202 3.68 -16.32 -18.27
C GLY A 202 4.39 -15.19 -19.00
N PRO A 203 3.89 -14.78 -20.17
CA PRO A 203 4.52 -13.75 -20.97
C PRO A 203 4.71 -12.43 -20.23
N PRO A 204 5.64 -11.57 -20.67
CA PRO A 204 5.83 -10.26 -20.08
C PRO A 204 4.56 -9.39 -20.26
N GLY A 205 4.35 -8.47 -19.30
CA GLY A 205 3.21 -7.54 -19.34
C GLY A 205 1.84 -8.13 -18.97
N THR A 206 1.75 -9.42 -18.59
CA THR A 206 0.47 -10.10 -18.25
C THR A 206 -0.03 -9.79 -16.83
N GLY A 207 0.72 -9.03 -16.03
CA GLY A 207 0.26 -8.56 -14.71
C GLY A 207 0.62 -9.46 -13.53
N LYS A 208 1.66 -10.31 -13.63
CA LYS A 208 2.12 -11.19 -12.53
C LYS A 208 2.37 -10.45 -11.23
N THR A 209 3.07 -9.32 -11.28
CA THR A 209 3.33 -8.46 -10.11
C THR A 209 2.04 -7.87 -9.53
N THR A 210 1.09 -7.45 -10.39
CA THR A 210 -0.24 -6.99 -9.97
C THR A 210 -1.01 -8.09 -9.25
N PHE A 211 -0.89 -9.32 -9.75
CA PHE A 211 -1.54 -10.50 -9.15
C PHE A 211 -0.96 -10.81 -7.77
N ALA A 212 0.36 -10.77 -7.61
CA ALA A 212 1.03 -10.95 -6.31
C ALA A 212 0.60 -9.88 -5.30
N LYS A 213 0.50 -8.61 -5.73
CA LYS A 213 -0.02 -7.51 -4.89
C LYS A 213 -1.48 -7.73 -4.53
N ALA A 214 -2.30 -8.22 -5.45
CA ALA A 214 -3.70 -8.51 -5.19
C ALA A 214 -3.87 -9.64 -4.15
N ILE A 215 -3.03 -10.68 -4.19
CA ILE A 215 -3.01 -11.74 -3.16
C ILE A 215 -2.68 -11.15 -1.78
N ALA A 216 -1.65 -10.32 -1.67
CA ALA A 216 -1.28 -9.65 -0.41
C ALA A 216 -2.40 -8.74 0.11
N SER A 217 -3.03 -7.95 -0.77
CA SER A 217 -4.20 -7.13 -0.47
C SER A 217 -5.36 -7.95 0.09
N ARG A 218 -5.65 -9.09 -0.53
CA ARG A 218 -6.74 -9.99 -0.15
C ARG A 218 -6.51 -10.71 1.18
N LEU A 219 -5.25 -11.04 1.49
CA LEU A 219 -4.83 -11.58 2.78
C LEU A 219 -4.73 -10.50 3.87
N GLU A 220 -4.70 -9.23 3.50
CA GLU A 220 -4.38 -8.10 4.39
C GLU A 220 -2.98 -8.23 5.02
N TRP A 221 -2.07 -8.91 4.34
CA TRP A 221 -0.70 -9.11 4.78
C TRP A 221 0.25 -8.07 4.17
N PRO A 222 1.29 -7.65 4.91
CA PRO A 222 2.34 -6.81 4.36
C PRO A 222 2.98 -7.44 3.11
N PHE A 223 3.25 -6.60 2.11
CA PHE A 223 3.92 -6.98 0.87
C PHE A 223 5.37 -6.54 0.90
N VAL A 224 6.29 -7.49 0.77
CA VAL A 224 7.73 -7.26 0.73
C VAL A 224 8.26 -7.68 -0.63
N GLU A 225 8.81 -6.72 -1.36
CA GLU A 225 9.35 -6.94 -2.70
C GLU A 225 10.89 -7.09 -2.62
N VAL A 226 11.38 -8.26 -2.96
CA VAL A 226 12.82 -8.56 -2.97
C VAL A 226 13.34 -8.39 -4.38
N PHE A 227 14.27 -7.44 -4.55
CA PHE A 227 14.90 -7.13 -5.83
C PHE A 227 16.30 -7.71 -5.88
N PRO A 228 16.55 -8.79 -6.65
CA PRO A 228 17.87 -9.38 -6.78
C PRO A 228 18.94 -8.38 -7.23
N SER A 229 18.58 -7.47 -8.14
CA SER A 229 19.48 -6.43 -8.65
C SER A 229 19.98 -5.47 -7.55
N ARG A 230 19.17 -5.18 -6.54
CA ARG A 230 19.57 -4.33 -5.38
C ARG A 230 20.51 -5.08 -4.44
N LEU A 231 20.36 -6.38 -4.33
CA LEU A 231 21.19 -7.22 -3.47
C LEU A 231 22.57 -7.53 -4.08
N ALA A 232 22.74 -7.38 -5.39
CA ALA A 232 23.98 -7.67 -6.09
C ALA A 232 25.18 -6.81 -5.65
N GLY A 233 24.93 -5.62 -5.10
CA GLY A 233 25.97 -4.72 -4.59
C GLY A 233 26.40 -4.98 -3.14
N ASP A 234 25.83 -5.97 -2.47
CA ASP A 234 26.13 -6.26 -1.07
C ASP A 234 27.55 -6.83 -0.88
N PRO A 235 28.31 -6.39 0.14
CA PRO A 235 29.65 -6.90 0.44
C PRO A 235 29.72 -8.42 0.69
N GLN A 236 28.64 -9.02 1.17
CA GLN A 236 28.54 -10.47 1.39
C GLN A 236 28.18 -11.25 0.11
N GLY A 237 27.99 -10.54 -1.00
CA GLY A 237 27.49 -11.08 -2.24
C GLY A 237 25.99 -11.41 -2.22
N LEU A 238 25.42 -11.61 -3.40
CA LEU A 238 23.97 -11.80 -3.58
C LEU A 238 23.36 -12.93 -2.73
N ALA A 239 24.08 -14.05 -2.59
CA ALA A 239 23.60 -15.18 -1.77
C ALA A 239 23.57 -14.85 -0.27
N GLY A 240 24.54 -14.09 0.23
CA GLY A 240 24.59 -13.64 1.62
C GLY A 240 23.49 -12.62 1.91
N ALA A 241 23.34 -11.62 1.04
CA ALA A 241 22.31 -10.60 1.13
C ALA A 241 20.90 -11.20 1.08
N LEU A 242 20.68 -12.21 0.22
CA LEU A 242 19.40 -12.91 0.15
C LEU A 242 19.10 -13.64 1.46
N ARG A 243 20.07 -14.33 2.03
CA ARG A 243 19.92 -14.99 3.35
C ARG A 243 19.56 -13.99 4.44
N GLU A 244 20.28 -12.88 4.53
CA GLU A 244 20.02 -11.85 5.53
C GLU A 244 18.63 -11.24 5.36
N THR A 245 18.21 -10.98 4.12
CA THR A 245 16.85 -10.48 3.81
C THR A 245 15.79 -11.44 4.31
N PHE A 246 15.93 -12.74 4.05
CA PHE A 246 14.96 -13.74 4.52
C PHE A 246 15.00 -13.95 6.04
N LEU A 247 16.14 -13.76 6.71
CA LEU A 247 16.21 -13.72 8.17
C LEU A 247 15.40 -12.55 8.73
N LYS A 248 15.53 -11.35 8.18
CA LYS A 248 14.72 -10.19 8.59
C LYS A 248 13.22 -10.39 8.30
N ILE A 249 12.88 -11.02 7.18
CA ILE A 249 11.49 -11.39 6.87
C ILE A 249 10.93 -12.37 7.92
N SER A 250 11.77 -13.22 8.48
CA SER A 250 11.37 -14.16 9.52
C SER A 250 10.98 -13.49 10.86
N GLU A 251 11.26 -12.21 11.05
CA GLU A 251 10.83 -11.42 12.20
C GLU A 251 9.39 -10.89 12.04
N LEU A 252 8.86 -10.88 10.81
CA LEU A 252 7.48 -10.48 10.55
C LEU A 252 6.52 -11.61 10.91
N GLU A 253 5.40 -11.30 11.56
CA GLU A 253 4.36 -12.27 11.87
C GLU A 253 3.65 -12.76 10.61
N HIS A 254 3.31 -11.81 9.71
CA HIS A 254 2.69 -12.09 8.43
C HIS A 254 3.41 -11.33 7.32
N ALA A 255 3.63 -11.99 6.18
CA ALA A 255 4.17 -11.34 5.00
C ALA A 255 3.88 -12.12 3.71
N VAL A 256 3.59 -11.39 2.64
CA VAL A 256 3.71 -11.88 1.27
C VAL A 256 5.02 -11.37 0.70
N VAL A 257 5.95 -12.29 0.46
CA VAL A 257 7.27 -11.99 -0.10
C VAL A 257 7.21 -12.20 -1.60
N PHE A 258 7.59 -11.22 -2.37
CA PHE A 258 7.57 -11.27 -3.82
C PHE A 258 8.99 -11.15 -4.41
N ILE A 259 9.33 -12.07 -5.31
CA ILE A 259 10.56 -12.04 -6.10
C ILE A 259 10.15 -12.00 -7.56
N ASP A 260 10.43 -10.89 -8.24
CA ASP A 260 10.22 -10.81 -9.69
C ASP A 260 11.45 -11.34 -10.45
N GLU A 261 11.21 -11.77 -11.68
CA GLU A 261 12.25 -12.28 -12.59
C GLU A 261 13.18 -13.30 -11.89
N VAL A 262 12.57 -14.25 -11.18
CA VAL A 262 13.31 -15.22 -10.37
C VAL A 262 14.28 -16.07 -11.20
N GLU A 263 14.09 -16.16 -12.52
CA GLU A 263 15.03 -16.77 -13.47
C GLU A 263 16.42 -16.12 -13.46
N GLU A 264 16.54 -14.82 -13.12
CA GLU A 264 17.83 -14.15 -13.03
C GLU A 264 18.74 -14.74 -11.94
N ILE A 265 18.14 -15.27 -10.87
CA ILE A 265 18.87 -15.82 -9.71
C ILE A 265 18.71 -17.32 -9.53
N ALA A 266 17.87 -17.94 -10.33
CA ALA A 266 17.50 -19.34 -10.21
C ALA A 266 17.52 -20.08 -11.55
N ALA A 267 18.42 -19.68 -12.46
CA ALA A 267 18.55 -20.26 -13.79
C ALA A 267 19.02 -21.73 -13.75
N GLN A 268 18.67 -22.45 -14.81
CA GLN A 268 19.16 -23.81 -15.04
C GLN A 268 20.70 -23.86 -15.03
N ARG A 269 21.24 -24.97 -14.52
CA ARG A 269 22.69 -25.24 -14.47
C ARG A 269 23.22 -25.54 -15.87
N GLY A 270 23.87 -24.56 -16.52
CA GLY A 270 24.68 -24.78 -17.71
C GLY A 270 26.05 -25.30 -17.32
N GLY A 271 26.56 -26.34 -18.00
CA GLY A 271 27.85 -26.95 -17.70
C GLY A 271 29.03 -25.99 -17.80
N GLU A 272 30.03 -26.20 -16.90
CA GLU A 272 31.34 -25.55 -16.69
C GLU A 272 31.35 -24.23 -15.93
N PRO A 273 32.40 -23.93 -15.17
CA PRO A 273 32.59 -24.21 -13.74
C PRO A 273 31.62 -23.38 -12.87
N PRO A 274 31.55 -23.58 -11.54
CA PRO A 274 30.48 -23.00 -10.72
C PRO A 274 30.44 -21.46 -10.85
N SER A 275 29.40 -20.94 -11.51
CA SER A 275 29.20 -19.50 -11.62
C SER A 275 28.74 -18.95 -10.27
N PRO A 276 28.99 -17.66 -9.94
CA PRO A 276 28.47 -17.02 -8.74
C PRO A 276 26.95 -17.19 -8.60
N LEU A 277 26.20 -17.23 -9.69
CA LEU A 277 24.76 -17.48 -9.73
C LEU A 277 24.34 -18.86 -9.22
N GLN A 278 25.17 -19.88 -9.38
CA GLN A 278 24.89 -21.21 -8.82
C GLN A 278 24.86 -21.19 -7.28
N GLY A 279 25.69 -20.35 -6.66
CA GLY A 279 25.66 -20.11 -5.22
C GLY A 279 24.31 -19.54 -4.77
N VAL A 280 23.74 -18.60 -5.52
CA VAL A 280 22.44 -17.99 -5.24
C VAL A 280 21.30 -18.99 -5.41
N THR A 281 21.31 -19.76 -6.52
CA THR A 281 20.32 -20.82 -6.75
C THR A 281 20.35 -21.85 -5.63
N ASN A 282 21.54 -22.28 -5.19
CA ASN A 282 21.69 -23.21 -4.07
C ASN A 282 21.19 -22.62 -2.75
N GLU A 283 21.36 -21.31 -2.53
CA GLU A 283 20.85 -20.66 -1.35
C GLU A 283 19.32 -20.59 -1.38
N LEU A 284 18.70 -20.23 -2.50
CA LEU A 284 17.23 -20.28 -2.67
C LEU A 284 16.68 -21.68 -2.41
N LEU A 285 17.37 -22.71 -2.89
CA LEU A 285 17.00 -24.11 -2.68
C LEU A 285 17.02 -24.54 -1.20
N LYS A 286 17.72 -23.80 -0.32
CA LYS A 286 17.71 -23.97 1.15
C LYS A 286 16.68 -23.07 1.82
N ILE A 287 16.57 -21.83 1.35
CA ILE A 287 15.67 -20.83 1.91
C ILE A 287 14.22 -21.27 1.75
N ILE A 288 13.80 -21.71 0.56
CA ILE A 288 12.39 -22.03 0.27
C ILE A 288 11.83 -23.09 1.23
N PRO A 289 12.46 -24.25 1.44
CA PRO A 289 11.98 -25.23 2.42
C PRO A 289 11.88 -24.67 3.83
N ALA A 290 12.92 -23.97 4.32
CA ALA A 290 12.94 -23.38 5.65
C ALA A 290 11.84 -22.30 5.82
N PHE A 291 11.63 -21.49 4.80
CA PHE A 291 10.55 -20.48 4.78
C PHE A 291 9.16 -21.13 4.86
N ARG A 292 8.96 -22.26 4.20
CA ARG A 292 7.69 -23.00 4.21
C ARG A 292 7.34 -23.61 5.58
N GLU A 293 8.30 -23.83 6.45
CA GLU A 293 8.02 -24.28 7.83
C GLU A 293 7.41 -23.20 8.71
N GLN A 294 7.57 -21.94 8.33
CA GLN A 294 7.10 -20.80 9.12
C GLN A 294 5.62 -20.48 8.82
N PRO A 295 4.77 -20.30 9.83
CA PRO A 295 3.38 -19.88 9.64
C PRO A 295 3.29 -18.40 9.25
N GLY A 296 2.15 -17.99 8.70
CA GLY A 296 1.87 -16.57 8.42
C GLY A 296 2.64 -15.97 7.25
N ARG A 297 3.33 -16.77 6.42
CA ARG A 297 4.16 -16.28 5.32
C ARG A 297 3.85 -16.97 4.01
N LEU A 298 3.89 -16.20 2.92
CA LEU A 298 3.71 -16.68 1.57
C LEU A 298 4.82 -16.13 0.68
N LEU A 299 5.57 -17.01 0.01
CA LEU A 299 6.51 -16.64 -1.03
C LEU A 299 5.82 -16.73 -2.39
N VAL A 300 5.85 -15.63 -3.14
CA VAL A 300 5.37 -15.56 -4.53
C VAL A 300 6.56 -15.19 -5.41
N CYS A 301 6.94 -16.05 -6.30
CA CYS A 301 7.94 -15.77 -7.33
C CYS A 301 7.24 -15.51 -8.66
N ALA A 302 7.79 -14.65 -9.50
CA ALA A 302 7.33 -14.46 -10.87
C ALA A 302 8.45 -14.71 -11.86
N THR A 303 8.10 -15.27 -13.03
CA THR A 303 9.03 -15.52 -14.12
C THR A 303 8.36 -15.30 -15.47
N ASN A 304 9.12 -14.74 -16.40
CA ASN A 304 8.72 -14.65 -17.81
C ASN A 304 9.10 -15.93 -18.58
N PHE A 305 10.05 -16.71 -18.08
CA PHE A 305 10.66 -17.87 -18.76
C PHE A 305 10.76 -19.06 -17.81
N ILE A 306 9.63 -19.73 -17.59
CA ILE A 306 9.60 -20.86 -16.65
C ILE A 306 10.56 -21.99 -17.03
N ARG A 307 10.81 -22.20 -18.31
CA ARG A 307 11.80 -23.18 -18.81
C ARG A 307 13.24 -22.85 -18.42
N ALA A 308 13.52 -21.58 -18.12
CA ALA A 308 14.85 -21.15 -17.68
C ALA A 308 15.13 -21.45 -16.21
N LEU A 309 14.10 -21.71 -15.41
CA LEU A 309 14.28 -22.02 -13.98
C LEU A 309 14.95 -23.38 -13.77
N ASP A 310 15.81 -23.47 -12.74
CA ASP A 310 16.32 -24.75 -12.28
C ASP A 310 15.16 -25.70 -11.94
N SER A 311 15.13 -26.85 -12.63
CA SER A 311 14.09 -27.87 -12.48
C SER A 311 13.91 -28.33 -11.03
N ALA A 312 14.97 -28.21 -10.24
CA ALA A 312 14.92 -28.52 -8.81
C ALA A 312 13.92 -27.64 -8.06
N LEU A 313 13.76 -26.36 -8.42
CA LEU A 313 12.79 -25.47 -7.79
C LEU A 313 11.34 -25.89 -8.03
N LEU A 314 11.06 -26.45 -9.20
CA LEU A 314 9.72 -26.89 -9.59
C LEU A 314 9.32 -28.26 -9.00
N ARG A 315 10.22 -28.94 -8.25
CA ARG A 315 9.90 -30.20 -7.58
C ARG A 315 8.95 -30.01 -6.39
N HIS A 316 8.19 -31.08 -6.08
CA HIS A 316 7.36 -31.11 -4.87
C HIS A 316 8.19 -30.83 -3.62
N GLY A 317 7.61 -30.13 -2.64
CA GLY A 317 8.30 -29.73 -1.42
C GLY A 317 9.03 -28.39 -1.52
N ARG A 318 8.93 -27.68 -2.67
CA ARG A 318 9.46 -26.33 -2.88
C ARG A 318 8.35 -25.37 -3.26
N PHE A 319 8.04 -25.21 -4.56
CA PHE A 319 6.82 -24.49 -4.94
C PHE A 319 5.61 -25.43 -4.86
N ASP A 320 4.59 -25.01 -4.10
CA ASP A 320 3.35 -25.75 -3.95
C ASP A 320 2.52 -25.67 -5.24
N TYR A 321 2.43 -24.47 -5.80
CA TYR A 321 1.70 -24.19 -7.03
C TYR A 321 2.59 -23.54 -8.08
N VAL A 322 2.30 -23.87 -9.33
CA VAL A 322 2.90 -23.30 -10.55
C VAL A 322 1.75 -22.75 -11.39
N ILE A 323 1.54 -21.44 -11.33
CA ILE A 323 0.31 -20.79 -11.75
C ILE A 323 0.54 -20.01 -13.04
N PRO A 324 -0.15 -20.35 -14.14
CA PRO A 324 -0.03 -19.60 -15.37
C PRO A 324 -0.80 -18.28 -15.29
N ILE A 325 -0.16 -17.19 -15.72
CA ILE A 325 -0.76 -15.86 -15.87
C ILE A 325 -0.61 -15.44 -17.32
N GLY A 326 -1.68 -15.68 -18.09
CA GLY A 326 -1.69 -15.49 -19.54
C GLY A 326 -2.20 -14.13 -19.98
N LEU A 327 -2.44 -14.04 -21.30
CA LEU A 327 -3.12 -12.87 -21.88
C LEU A 327 -4.57 -12.79 -21.37
N PRO A 328 -5.09 -11.58 -21.23
CA PRO A 328 -6.44 -11.34 -20.73
C PRO A 328 -7.48 -11.88 -21.72
N ASP A 329 -8.47 -12.60 -21.18
CA ASP A 329 -9.66 -12.98 -21.94
C ASP A 329 -10.53 -11.74 -22.26
N HIS A 330 -11.63 -11.93 -23.01
CA HIS A 330 -12.52 -10.85 -23.39
C HIS A 330 -13.02 -10.04 -22.16
N ALA A 331 -13.45 -10.73 -21.10
CA ALA A 331 -13.97 -10.09 -19.89
C ALA A 331 -12.87 -9.34 -19.12
N ALA A 332 -11.64 -9.87 -19.13
CA ALA A 332 -10.49 -9.21 -18.53
C ALA A 332 -10.12 -7.95 -19.30
N ARG A 333 -10.07 -8.01 -20.64
CA ARG A 333 -9.79 -6.81 -21.47
C ARG A 333 -10.83 -5.73 -21.23
N GLN A 334 -12.11 -6.11 -21.14
CA GLN A 334 -13.18 -5.16 -20.82
C GLN A 334 -12.91 -4.44 -19.49
N ALA A 335 -12.67 -5.18 -18.42
CA ALA A 335 -12.42 -4.60 -17.11
C ALA A 335 -11.13 -3.75 -17.05
N ILE A 336 -10.10 -4.11 -17.84
CA ILE A 336 -8.87 -3.33 -17.93
C ILE A 336 -9.16 -2.00 -18.65
N TRP A 337 -9.87 -2.01 -19.77
CA TRP A 337 -10.27 -0.80 -20.49
C TRP A 337 -11.12 0.11 -19.62
N GLU A 338 -12.14 -0.42 -18.92
CA GLU A 338 -12.98 0.33 -17.97
C GLU A 338 -12.15 1.06 -16.90
N GLY A 339 -11.04 0.45 -16.45
CA GLY A 339 -10.13 1.03 -15.46
C GLY A 339 -9.29 2.21 -16.00
N TYR A 340 -9.05 2.27 -17.31
CA TYR A 340 -8.22 3.31 -17.94
C TYR A 340 -9.01 4.40 -18.65
N ILE A 341 -10.29 4.18 -18.97
CA ILE A 341 -11.13 5.20 -19.56
C ILE A 341 -11.56 6.20 -18.48
N PRO A 342 -11.29 7.51 -18.64
CA PRO A 342 -11.68 8.50 -17.65
C PRO A 342 -13.21 8.57 -17.51
N LYS A 343 -13.71 8.49 -16.27
CA LYS A 343 -15.14 8.44 -15.96
C LYS A 343 -16.01 9.49 -16.67
N PRO A 344 -15.56 10.78 -16.80
CA PRO A 344 -16.36 11.80 -17.47
C PRO A 344 -16.62 11.52 -18.95
N PHE A 345 -15.82 10.68 -19.59
CA PHE A 345 -15.89 10.36 -21.02
C PHE A 345 -16.31 8.94 -21.31
N ALA A 346 -16.64 8.16 -20.27
CA ALA A 346 -16.96 6.72 -20.43
C ALA A 346 -18.16 6.48 -21.37
N ASP A 347 -19.18 7.34 -21.32
CA ASP A 347 -20.37 7.23 -22.17
C ASP A 347 -20.10 7.56 -23.66
N SER A 348 -18.98 8.22 -23.98
CA SER A 348 -18.57 8.55 -25.36
C SER A 348 -17.70 7.47 -26.01
N VAL A 349 -17.37 6.41 -25.28
CA VAL A 349 -16.47 5.35 -25.74
C VAL A 349 -17.23 4.04 -25.96
N ASP A 350 -17.16 3.51 -27.17
CA ASP A 350 -17.66 2.18 -27.51
C ASP A 350 -16.71 1.10 -27.00
N LEU A 351 -16.88 0.74 -25.72
CA LEU A 351 -16.05 -0.24 -25.03
C LEU A 351 -16.02 -1.62 -25.72
N PRO A 352 -17.15 -2.20 -26.17
CA PRO A 352 -17.16 -3.46 -26.93
C PRO A 352 -16.22 -3.43 -28.14
N THR A 353 -16.24 -2.36 -28.92
CA THR A 353 -15.35 -2.18 -30.08
C THR A 353 -13.87 -2.16 -29.69
N LEU A 354 -13.51 -1.51 -28.58
CA LEU A 354 -12.11 -1.50 -28.08
C LEU A 354 -11.67 -2.90 -27.64
N VAL A 355 -12.55 -3.63 -26.96
CA VAL A 355 -12.28 -5.00 -26.48
C VAL A 355 -12.01 -5.96 -27.63
N GLU A 356 -12.80 -5.88 -28.70
CA GLU A 356 -12.56 -6.67 -29.92
C GLU A 356 -11.27 -6.26 -30.62
N ALA A 357 -11.03 -4.98 -30.81
CA ALA A 357 -9.86 -4.46 -31.50
C ALA A 357 -8.53 -4.76 -30.77
N SER A 358 -8.57 -4.95 -29.44
CA SER A 358 -7.41 -5.26 -28.60
C SER A 358 -7.19 -6.77 -28.39
N GLY A 359 -7.70 -7.62 -29.26
CA GLY A 359 -7.42 -9.06 -29.25
C GLY A 359 -5.93 -9.35 -29.25
N GLY A 360 -5.45 -10.17 -28.31
CA GLY A 360 -4.02 -10.49 -28.17
C GLY A 360 -3.16 -9.46 -27.40
N PHE A 361 -3.74 -8.34 -26.96
CA PHE A 361 -3.04 -7.38 -26.13
C PHE A 361 -2.83 -7.91 -24.70
N SER A 362 -1.66 -7.65 -24.15
CA SER A 362 -1.40 -7.78 -22.72
C SER A 362 -2.04 -6.61 -21.94
N PRO A 363 -2.22 -6.71 -20.61
CA PRO A 363 -2.61 -5.57 -19.79
C PRO A 363 -1.74 -4.32 -19.99
N ALA A 364 -0.43 -4.51 -20.15
CA ALA A 364 0.52 -3.43 -20.39
C ALA A 364 0.31 -2.76 -21.78
N ASP A 365 -0.04 -3.53 -22.80
CA ASP A 365 -0.36 -2.99 -24.13
C ASP A 365 -1.63 -2.14 -24.08
N ILE A 366 -2.66 -2.60 -23.35
CA ILE A 366 -3.90 -1.85 -23.13
C ILE A 366 -3.63 -0.55 -22.38
N GLU A 367 -2.88 -0.61 -21.30
CA GLU A 367 -2.46 0.57 -20.53
C GLU A 367 -1.74 1.59 -21.41
N TYR A 368 -0.76 1.13 -22.21
CA TYR A 368 -0.02 1.99 -23.09
C TYR A 368 -0.92 2.65 -24.13
N ALA A 369 -1.79 1.89 -24.80
CA ALA A 369 -2.72 2.41 -25.79
C ALA A 369 -3.71 3.41 -25.16
N ALA A 370 -4.23 3.12 -23.98
CA ALA A 370 -5.17 3.98 -23.26
C ALA A 370 -4.52 5.32 -22.87
N ARG A 371 -3.33 5.28 -22.29
CA ARG A 371 -2.60 6.50 -21.90
C ARG A 371 -2.23 7.36 -23.12
N ARG A 372 -1.84 6.71 -24.21
CA ARG A 372 -1.52 7.41 -25.45
C ARG A 372 -2.74 8.12 -26.05
N ALA A 373 -3.89 7.45 -26.11
CA ALA A 373 -5.14 8.06 -26.57
C ALA A 373 -5.54 9.27 -25.72
N SER A 374 -5.48 9.13 -24.40
CA SER A 374 -5.79 10.22 -23.46
C SER A 374 -4.81 11.39 -23.60
N GLN A 375 -3.51 11.12 -23.78
CA GLN A 375 -2.50 12.15 -24.00
C GLN A 375 -2.75 12.93 -25.32
N GLN A 376 -3.04 12.22 -26.40
CA GLN A 376 -3.33 12.85 -27.69
C GLN A 376 -4.61 13.70 -27.65
N ALA A 377 -5.65 13.23 -26.95
CA ALA A 377 -6.87 14.01 -26.76
C ALA A 377 -6.62 15.28 -25.95
N LEU A 378 -5.79 15.20 -24.89
CA LEU A 378 -5.39 16.36 -24.11
C LEU A 378 -4.57 17.38 -24.92
N GLU A 379 -3.60 16.90 -25.72
CA GLU A 379 -2.81 17.76 -26.59
C GLU A 379 -3.70 18.50 -27.59
N ARG A 380 -4.65 17.81 -28.22
CA ARG A 380 -5.64 18.41 -29.12
C ARG A 380 -6.47 19.47 -28.40
N ALA A 381 -6.95 19.18 -27.18
CA ALA A 381 -7.73 20.14 -26.41
C ALA A 381 -6.98 21.40 -25.98
N LEU A 382 -5.64 21.31 -25.81
CA LEU A 382 -4.82 22.43 -25.34
C LEU A 382 -4.20 23.27 -26.46
N PHE A 383 -3.94 22.66 -27.63
CA PHE A 383 -3.15 23.28 -28.69
C PHE A 383 -3.88 23.45 -30.02
N ASP A 384 -5.11 22.93 -30.15
CA ASP A 384 -5.91 23.09 -31.36
C ASP A 384 -6.85 24.30 -31.22
N ASP A 385 -6.40 25.45 -31.73
CA ASP A 385 -7.12 26.75 -31.66
C ASP A 385 -8.44 26.77 -32.46
N SER A 386 -8.83 25.68 -33.10
CA SER A 386 -9.90 25.65 -34.11
C SER A 386 -11.31 25.39 -33.62
N SER A 387 -11.54 25.22 -32.30
CA SER A 387 -12.87 24.91 -31.81
C SER A 387 -13.34 25.82 -30.68
N ASP A 388 -14.38 26.62 -30.95
CA ASP A 388 -15.27 27.28 -29.96
C ASP A 388 -16.12 26.26 -29.16
N THR A 389 -15.82 24.96 -29.23
CA THR A 389 -16.54 23.89 -28.57
C THR A 389 -15.78 23.43 -27.31
N GLU A 390 -16.52 23.06 -26.27
CA GLU A 390 -15.95 22.48 -25.06
C GLU A 390 -14.96 21.34 -25.41
N PRO A 391 -13.83 21.22 -24.67
CA PRO A 391 -12.83 20.20 -24.92
C PRO A 391 -13.46 18.81 -24.86
N THR A 392 -13.51 18.13 -25.99
CA THR A 392 -13.94 16.74 -26.04
C THR A 392 -12.80 15.85 -25.57
N GLY A 393 -13.05 15.00 -24.55
CA GLY A 393 -12.07 14.04 -24.07
C GLY A 393 -11.77 12.95 -25.12
N PRO A 394 -10.99 11.93 -24.75
CA PRO A 394 -10.67 10.83 -25.66
C PRO A 394 -11.95 10.06 -26.05
N GLY A 395 -12.22 9.94 -27.34
CA GLY A 395 -13.33 9.18 -27.91
C GLY A 395 -12.89 7.81 -28.43
N THR A 396 -13.85 7.01 -28.90
CA THR A 396 -13.60 5.67 -29.46
C THR A 396 -12.52 5.68 -30.55
N ASP A 397 -12.54 6.64 -31.44
CA ASP A 397 -11.58 6.73 -32.55
C ASP A 397 -10.15 6.98 -32.07
N ASP A 398 -9.95 7.76 -31.01
CA ASP A 398 -8.63 8.02 -30.41
C ASP A 398 -8.04 6.71 -29.86
N TYR A 399 -8.83 5.93 -29.14
CA TYR A 399 -8.41 4.63 -28.62
C TYR A 399 -8.13 3.63 -29.75
N LEU A 400 -8.97 3.57 -30.77
CA LEU A 400 -8.75 2.70 -31.94
C LEU A 400 -7.49 3.09 -32.71
N ALA A 401 -7.20 4.38 -32.85
CA ALA A 401 -5.95 4.85 -33.47
C ALA A 401 -4.73 4.43 -32.62
N ALA A 402 -4.82 4.56 -31.32
CA ALA A 402 -3.76 4.11 -30.39
C ALA A 402 -3.56 2.59 -30.47
N ILE A 403 -4.64 1.80 -30.48
CA ILE A 403 -4.57 0.33 -30.65
C ILE A 403 -3.86 -0.04 -31.95
N ARG A 404 -4.26 0.53 -33.09
CA ARG A 404 -3.63 0.25 -34.40
C ARG A 404 -2.14 0.57 -34.45
N SER A 405 -1.68 1.55 -33.68
CA SER A 405 -0.27 1.98 -33.63
C SER A 405 0.55 1.27 -32.54
N THR A 406 -0.09 0.51 -31.66
CA THR A 406 0.57 -0.22 -30.59
C THR A 406 0.99 -1.62 -31.08
N ARG A 407 2.26 -1.97 -30.89
CA ARG A 407 2.75 -3.32 -31.14
C ARG A 407 2.45 -4.18 -29.93
N THR A 408 1.95 -5.40 -30.16
CA THR A 408 1.75 -6.38 -29.09
C THR A 408 3.07 -6.78 -28.46
N THR A 409 3.15 -6.76 -27.14
CA THR A 409 4.31 -7.23 -26.38
C THR A 409 4.52 -8.73 -26.54
N VAL A 410 3.43 -9.48 -26.68
CA VAL A 410 3.45 -10.95 -26.78
C VAL A 410 3.27 -11.35 -28.25
N SER A 411 4.28 -11.97 -28.83
CA SER A 411 4.19 -12.53 -30.18
C SER A 411 3.36 -13.82 -30.20
N ALA A 412 2.84 -14.21 -31.38
CA ALA A 412 2.12 -15.46 -31.54
C ALA A 412 2.97 -16.68 -31.14
N GLN A 413 4.29 -16.66 -31.39
CA GLN A 413 5.22 -17.71 -30.97
C GLN A 413 5.30 -17.81 -29.45
N VAL A 414 5.48 -16.68 -28.73
CA VAL A 414 5.55 -16.65 -27.26
C VAL A 414 4.23 -17.15 -26.66
N ALA A 415 3.08 -16.77 -27.26
CA ALA A 415 1.78 -17.24 -26.82
C ALA A 415 1.63 -18.77 -27.00
N ALA A 416 2.12 -19.34 -28.10
CA ALA A 416 2.11 -20.77 -28.34
C ALA A 416 3.01 -21.53 -27.37
N GLU A 417 4.24 -21.04 -27.14
CA GLU A 417 5.17 -21.61 -26.16
C GLU A 417 4.59 -21.58 -24.73
N PHE A 418 3.88 -20.52 -24.38
CA PHE A 418 3.20 -20.41 -23.09
C PHE A 418 2.09 -21.46 -22.92
N LEU A 419 1.31 -21.74 -23.95
CA LEU A 419 0.29 -22.80 -23.91
C LEU A 419 0.91 -24.17 -23.68
N GLU A 420 2.03 -24.49 -24.35
CA GLU A 420 2.77 -25.73 -24.08
C GLU A 420 3.29 -25.80 -22.63
N ASP A 421 3.74 -24.65 -22.08
CA ASP A 421 4.23 -24.57 -20.70
C ASP A 421 3.10 -24.82 -19.69
N ILE A 422 1.88 -24.36 -19.99
CA ILE A 422 0.70 -24.64 -19.16
C ILE A 422 0.48 -26.16 -19.09
N GLU A 423 0.46 -26.85 -20.24
CA GLU A 423 0.19 -28.28 -20.29
C GLU A 423 1.24 -29.10 -19.54
N ARG A 424 2.51 -28.68 -19.59
CA ARG A 424 3.63 -29.45 -19.05
C ARG A 424 3.97 -29.13 -17.59
N LEU A 425 3.79 -27.88 -17.18
CA LEU A 425 4.36 -27.36 -15.93
C LEU A 425 3.33 -26.82 -14.96
N ALA A 426 2.14 -26.40 -15.43
CA ALA A 426 1.12 -25.85 -14.53
C ALA A 426 0.70 -26.90 -13.50
N ARG A 427 0.65 -26.45 -12.24
CA ARG A 427 0.29 -27.29 -11.09
C ARG A 427 -0.49 -26.42 -10.11
N LEU A 428 -1.74 -26.83 -9.83
CA LEU A 428 -2.70 -26.10 -9.03
C LEU A 428 -3.39 -27.01 -8.01
#